data_1353cea5e94df317c9c0744ead57a68e
#
_entry.id   1353cea5e94df317c9c0744ead57a68e
#
_cell.length_a   1.000
_cell.length_b   1.000
_cell.length_c   1.000
_cell.angle_alpha   90.00
_cell.angle_beta   90.00
_cell.angle_gamma   90.00
#
_symmetry.space_group_name_H-M   'P 1'
#
loop_
_entity.id
_entity.type
_entity.pdbx_description
1 polymer ?
#
loop_
_entity_poly.entity_id
_entity_poly.type
_entity_poly.pdbx_seq_one_letter_code
_entity_poly.pdbx_strand_id
1 'polypeptide(L)'
;DKLAEAMSSKGKVLILAHDSKSMAAKERVAGFKAELKKKYPKMSVASVYYMDNIEKLQKNVAAEINTGTYARSTDGDARLRTGDEKINPTDITEDDIIDYYLQKHPDVCGCFATNATAVKTIVSGMDRTKKDNVMVVGYDADKEEIDMLKKGKVDGLVVQNPYAMGYASVIAAARSALSMGNESVVDTGYTWITKSNL
;
A
#
# COMPACT_ATOMS: atom_id res chain seq x y z
N ASP A 1 14.58 0.82 -1.00
CA ASP A 1 15.67 -0.07 -1.39
C ASP A 1 15.19 -1.52 -1.54
N LYS A 2 14.64 -2.19 -0.50
CA LYS A 2 14.33 -3.63 -0.51
C LYS A 2 13.35 -4.08 -1.61
N LEU A 3 12.28 -3.34 -1.87
CA LEU A 3 11.40 -3.62 -2.99
C LEU A 3 12.13 -3.49 -4.34
N ALA A 4 12.97 -2.47 -4.48
CA ALA A 4 13.75 -2.26 -5.70
C ALA A 4 14.75 -3.41 -5.95
N GLU A 5 15.41 -3.88 -4.89
CA GLU A 5 16.29 -5.05 -4.96
C GLU A 5 15.52 -6.30 -5.45
N ALA A 6 14.35 -6.59 -4.84
CA ALA A 6 13.50 -7.71 -5.23
C ALA A 6 13.01 -7.62 -6.69
N MET A 7 12.71 -6.40 -7.17
CA MET A 7 12.31 -6.11 -8.55
C MET A 7 13.46 -5.98 -9.55
N SER A 8 14.70 -6.31 -9.17
CA SER A 8 15.91 -6.08 -10.00
C SER A 8 16.04 -4.63 -10.47
N SER A 9 15.64 -3.67 -9.63
CA SER A 9 15.75 -2.21 -9.81
C SER A 9 15.07 -1.67 -11.07
N LYS A 10 14.00 -2.30 -11.54
CA LYS A 10 13.23 -1.89 -12.72
C LYS A 10 11.73 -2.22 -12.58
N GLY A 11 10.89 -1.53 -13.34
CA GLY A 11 9.46 -1.80 -13.43
C GLY A 11 8.58 -0.78 -12.72
N LYS A 12 7.29 -1.04 -12.68
CA LYS A 12 6.28 -0.14 -12.11
C LYS A 12 5.78 -0.63 -10.77
N VAL A 13 5.52 0.31 -9.88
CA VAL A 13 5.01 0.08 -8.52
C VAL A 13 3.65 0.75 -8.33
N LEU A 14 2.72 0.02 -7.76
CA LEU A 14 1.47 0.57 -7.23
C LEU A 14 1.66 0.90 -5.75
N ILE A 15 1.17 2.06 -5.32
CA ILE A 15 1.17 2.43 -3.90
C ILE A 15 -0.28 2.45 -3.41
N LEU A 16 -0.55 1.70 -2.35
CA LEU A 16 -1.80 1.78 -1.61
C LEU A 16 -1.53 2.43 -0.26
N ALA A 17 -2.06 3.64 -0.10
CA ALA A 17 -1.93 4.43 1.11
C ALA A 17 -3.24 4.39 1.91
N HIS A 18 -3.12 4.15 3.22
CA HIS A 18 -4.29 4.00 4.08
C HIS A 18 -5.09 5.28 4.28
N ASP A 19 -4.44 6.45 4.15
CA ASP A 19 -5.06 7.73 4.45
C ASP A 19 -4.36 8.87 3.70
N SER A 20 -5.12 9.81 3.15
CA SER A 20 -4.61 10.98 2.43
C SER A 20 -4.29 12.17 3.36
N LYS A 21 -4.73 12.14 4.61
CA LYS A 21 -4.58 13.23 5.59
C LYS A 21 -3.49 12.95 6.62
N SER A 22 -3.32 11.69 7.02
CA SER A 22 -2.30 11.23 7.97
C SER A 22 -0.89 11.63 7.54
N MET A 23 -0.13 12.24 8.46
CA MET A 23 1.29 12.54 8.22
C MET A 23 2.09 11.28 7.96
N ALA A 24 1.83 10.20 8.73
CA ALA A 24 2.52 8.93 8.53
C ALA A 24 2.34 8.37 7.12
N ALA A 25 1.11 8.39 6.56
CA ALA A 25 0.86 7.96 5.20
C ALA A 25 1.57 8.84 4.18
N LYS A 26 1.48 10.17 4.35
CA LYS A 26 2.13 11.14 3.46
C LYS A 26 3.65 10.98 3.43
N GLU A 27 4.27 10.86 4.60
CA GLU A 27 5.72 10.71 4.72
C GLU A 27 6.21 9.37 4.16
N ARG A 28 5.48 8.27 4.40
CA ARG A 28 5.79 6.95 3.82
C ARG A 28 5.72 6.99 2.29
N VAL A 29 4.68 7.59 1.72
CA VAL A 29 4.56 7.75 0.26
C VAL A 29 5.63 8.68 -0.29
N ALA A 30 5.90 9.81 0.36
CA ALA A 30 6.89 10.80 -0.08
C ALA A 30 8.31 10.21 -0.02
N GLY A 31 8.66 9.55 1.09
CA GLY A 31 9.96 8.88 1.27
C GLY A 31 10.18 7.80 0.22
N PHE A 32 9.17 6.95 -0.03
CA PHE A 32 9.25 5.93 -1.07
C PHE A 32 9.51 6.54 -2.46
N LYS A 33 8.74 7.57 -2.85
CA LYS A 33 8.92 8.26 -4.14
C LYS A 33 10.28 8.95 -4.27
N ALA A 34 10.73 9.60 -3.19
CA ALA A 34 12.02 10.29 -3.17
C ALA A 34 13.18 9.31 -3.37
N GLU A 35 13.12 8.16 -2.70
CA GLU A 35 14.14 7.12 -2.81
C GLU A 35 14.17 6.49 -4.21
N LEU A 36 13.00 6.17 -4.80
CA LEU A 36 12.92 5.70 -6.17
C LEU A 36 13.54 6.69 -7.16
N LYS A 37 13.17 7.98 -7.05
CA LYS A 37 13.70 9.02 -7.93
C LYS A 37 15.21 9.18 -7.80
N LYS A 38 15.74 9.05 -6.58
CA LYS A 38 17.15 9.26 -6.28
C LYS A 38 18.04 8.11 -6.76
N LYS A 39 17.60 6.85 -6.53
CA LYS A 39 18.46 5.68 -6.70
C LYS A 39 18.03 4.74 -7.84
N TYR A 40 16.77 4.75 -8.24
CA TYR A 40 16.21 3.73 -9.14
C TYR A 40 15.52 4.34 -10.36
N PRO A 41 16.27 4.96 -11.29
CA PRO A 41 15.71 5.69 -12.43
C PRO A 41 14.94 4.82 -13.43
N LYS A 42 15.10 3.49 -13.37
CA LYS A 42 14.36 2.53 -14.18
C LYS A 42 13.08 2.02 -13.52
N MET A 43 12.78 2.54 -12.33
CA MET A 43 11.52 2.26 -11.62
C MET A 43 10.61 3.49 -11.65
N SER A 44 9.32 3.27 -11.67
CA SER A 44 8.34 4.34 -11.61
C SER A 44 7.13 3.96 -10.78
N VAL A 45 6.43 4.97 -10.24
CA VAL A 45 5.15 4.78 -9.57
C VAL A 45 4.04 4.88 -10.62
N ALA A 46 3.32 3.80 -10.85
CA ALA A 46 2.19 3.75 -11.78
C ALA A 46 1.01 4.58 -11.25
N SER A 47 0.69 4.40 -9.97
CA SER A 47 -0.36 5.18 -9.30
C SER A 47 -0.23 5.13 -7.79
N VAL A 48 -0.91 6.07 -7.12
CA VAL A 48 -1.09 6.09 -5.66
C VAL A 48 -2.57 6.17 -5.37
N TYR A 49 -3.10 5.19 -4.65
CA TYR A 49 -4.49 5.14 -4.22
C TYR A 49 -4.57 5.33 -2.71
N TYR A 50 -5.47 6.22 -2.27
CA TYR A 50 -5.73 6.51 -0.87
C TYR A 50 -7.06 5.90 -0.46
N MET A 51 -7.05 5.01 0.52
CA MET A 51 -8.23 4.23 0.94
C MET A 51 -9.33 5.06 1.59
N ASP A 52 -9.01 6.26 2.11
CA ASP A 52 -9.99 7.19 2.69
C ASP A 52 -10.83 7.96 1.64
N ASN A 53 -10.52 7.80 0.35
CA ASN A 53 -11.20 8.48 -0.75
C ASN A 53 -12.16 7.57 -1.53
N ILE A 54 -12.85 6.65 -0.84
CA ILE A 54 -13.70 5.61 -1.45
C ILE A 54 -14.70 6.18 -2.45
N GLU A 55 -15.50 7.18 -2.09
CA GLU A 55 -16.50 7.77 -3.00
C GLU A 55 -15.88 8.32 -4.29
N LYS A 56 -14.71 8.95 -4.18
CA LYS A 56 -13.98 9.44 -5.36
C LYS A 56 -13.48 8.30 -6.23
N LEU A 57 -12.97 7.24 -5.61
CA LEU A 57 -12.48 6.06 -6.32
C LEU A 57 -13.62 5.33 -7.02
N GLN A 58 -14.77 5.15 -6.35
CA GLN A 58 -15.98 4.59 -6.94
C GLN A 58 -16.43 5.37 -8.17
N LYS A 59 -16.52 6.70 -8.06
CA LYS A 59 -16.89 7.58 -9.19
C LYS A 59 -15.90 7.45 -10.36
N ASN A 60 -14.60 7.39 -10.08
CA ASN A 60 -13.58 7.24 -11.12
C ASN A 60 -13.69 5.88 -11.81
N VAL A 61 -13.79 4.79 -11.05
CA VAL A 61 -13.93 3.43 -11.58
C VAL A 61 -15.20 3.33 -12.44
N ALA A 62 -16.34 3.79 -11.92
CA ALA A 62 -17.60 3.80 -12.68
C ALA A 62 -17.48 4.60 -13.98
N ALA A 63 -16.88 5.79 -13.94
CA ALA A 63 -16.69 6.61 -15.13
C ALA A 63 -15.81 5.93 -16.18
N GLU A 64 -14.68 5.34 -15.76
CA GLU A 64 -13.76 4.64 -16.67
C GLU A 64 -14.41 3.39 -17.31
N ILE A 65 -15.17 2.62 -16.54
CA ILE A 65 -15.89 1.45 -17.05
C ILE A 65 -17.00 1.90 -18.02
N ASN A 66 -17.79 2.90 -17.65
CA ASN A 66 -18.92 3.37 -18.44
C ASN A 66 -18.51 4.07 -19.74
N THR A 67 -17.32 4.63 -19.80
CA THR A 67 -16.77 5.23 -21.04
C THR A 67 -16.00 4.24 -21.91
N GLY A 68 -15.84 3.01 -21.46
CA GLY A 68 -15.05 2.00 -22.18
C GLY A 68 -13.56 2.31 -22.27
N THR A 69 -13.06 3.27 -21.46
CA THR A 69 -11.63 3.66 -21.44
C THR A 69 -10.74 2.52 -20.93
N TYR A 70 -11.34 1.57 -20.26
CA TYR A 70 -10.69 0.35 -19.79
C TYR A 70 -11.39 -0.88 -20.38
N ALA A 71 -10.63 -1.68 -21.11
CA ALA A 71 -11.12 -2.97 -21.62
C ALA A 71 -11.31 -3.92 -20.42
N ARG A 72 -12.54 -4.33 -20.17
CA ARG A 72 -12.87 -5.26 -19.09
C ARG A 72 -12.13 -6.58 -19.29
N SER A 73 -11.48 -7.06 -18.23
CA SER A 73 -10.94 -8.42 -18.25
C SER A 73 -12.07 -9.43 -18.45
N THR A 74 -11.89 -10.35 -19.38
CA THR A 74 -12.85 -11.44 -19.61
C THR A 74 -12.88 -12.44 -18.46
N ASP A 75 -11.85 -12.45 -17.60
CA ASP A 75 -11.64 -13.42 -16.53
C ASP A 75 -11.92 -12.88 -15.11
N GLY A 76 -12.31 -11.62 -14.97
CA GLY A 76 -12.61 -11.00 -13.68
C GLY A 76 -14.00 -11.32 -13.15
N ASP A 77 -14.26 -10.94 -11.88
CA ASP A 77 -15.56 -11.09 -11.23
C ASP A 77 -16.70 -10.48 -12.07
N ALA A 78 -17.76 -11.26 -12.23
CA ALA A 78 -18.94 -10.90 -13.06
C ALA A 78 -19.65 -9.60 -12.60
N ARG A 79 -19.42 -9.14 -11.36
CA ARG A 79 -20.04 -7.94 -10.80
C ARG A 79 -19.70 -6.65 -11.55
N LEU A 80 -18.50 -6.53 -12.09
CA LEU A 80 -18.08 -5.38 -12.91
C LEU A 80 -18.28 -5.61 -14.41
N ARG A 81 -18.84 -6.76 -14.81
CA ARG A 81 -19.26 -7.06 -16.16
C ARG A 81 -20.72 -6.63 -16.33
N THR A 82 -20.90 -5.43 -16.72
CA THR A 82 -22.23 -5.05 -17.18
C THR A 82 -22.33 -5.33 -18.66
N GLY A 83 -23.48 -5.76 -19.11
CA GLY A 83 -23.87 -5.67 -20.51
C GLY A 83 -23.90 -4.20 -20.96
N ASP A 84 -24.99 -3.76 -21.54
CA ASP A 84 -25.16 -2.38 -22.01
C ASP A 84 -25.55 -1.39 -20.89
N GLU A 85 -25.78 -1.86 -19.66
CA GLU A 85 -26.17 -1.01 -18.53
C GLU A 85 -24.94 -0.33 -17.89
N LYS A 86 -25.12 0.95 -17.53
CA LYS A 86 -24.13 1.73 -16.81
C LYS A 86 -24.06 1.30 -15.35
N ILE A 87 -22.83 1.20 -14.83
CA ILE A 87 -22.55 0.94 -13.41
C ILE A 87 -22.76 2.22 -12.61
N ASN A 88 -23.49 2.14 -11.50
CA ASN A 88 -23.55 3.22 -10.53
C ASN A 88 -22.31 3.19 -9.62
N PRO A 89 -21.73 4.34 -9.26
CA PRO A 89 -20.61 4.38 -8.33
C PRO A 89 -20.89 3.67 -7.00
N THR A 90 -22.12 3.73 -6.50
CA THR A 90 -22.54 3.11 -5.23
C THR A 90 -22.55 1.58 -5.25
N ASP A 91 -22.57 0.98 -6.44
CA ASP A 91 -22.58 -0.49 -6.60
C ASP A 91 -21.14 -1.07 -6.57
N ILE A 92 -20.13 -0.19 -6.58
CA ILE A 92 -18.70 -0.57 -6.57
C ILE A 92 -18.23 -0.66 -5.12
N THR A 93 -17.79 -1.84 -4.72
CA THR A 93 -17.22 -2.09 -3.37
C THR A 93 -15.74 -1.66 -3.30
N GLU A 94 -15.17 -1.64 -2.09
CA GLU A 94 -13.72 -1.45 -1.91
C GLU A 94 -12.90 -2.52 -2.62
N ASP A 95 -13.34 -3.76 -2.55
CA ASP A 95 -12.73 -4.90 -3.22
C ASP A 95 -12.72 -4.71 -4.74
N ASP A 96 -13.83 -4.26 -5.32
CA ASP A 96 -13.93 -3.98 -6.75
C ASP A 96 -12.97 -2.88 -7.19
N ILE A 97 -12.76 -1.85 -6.35
CA ILE A 97 -11.79 -0.77 -6.62
C ILE A 97 -10.37 -1.34 -6.72
N ILE A 98 -9.95 -2.15 -5.75
CA ILE A 98 -8.60 -2.71 -5.74
C ILE A 98 -8.40 -3.66 -6.90
N ASP A 99 -9.35 -4.55 -7.15
CA ASP A 99 -9.30 -5.50 -8.26
C ASP A 99 -9.22 -4.77 -9.60
N TYR A 100 -10.02 -3.72 -9.78
CA TYR A 100 -9.98 -2.87 -10.96
C TYR A 100 -8.61 -2.23 -11.17
N TYR A 101 -8.03 -1.62 -10.14
CA TYR A 101 -6.74 -0.94 -10.27
C TYR A 101 -5.57 -1.91 -10.46
N LEU A 102 -5.61 -3.08 -9.86
CA LEU A 102 -4.64 -4.13 -10.11
C LEU A 102 -4.70 -4.63 -11.58
N GLN A 103 -5.89 -4.77 -12.13
CA GLN A 103 -6.08 -5.16 -13.53
C GLN A 103 -5.75 -4.03 -14.50
N LYS A 104 -6.05 -2.78 -14.16
CA LYS A 104 -5.74 -1.60 -14.96
C LYS A 104 -4.23 -1.41 -15.16
N HIS A 105 -3.41 -1.90 -14.25
CA HIS A 105 -1.96 -1.83 -14.32
C HIS A 105 -1.34 -3.22 -14.50
N PRO A 106 -1.48 -3.85 -15.68
CA PRO A 106 -1.01 -5.21 -15.88
C PRO A 106 0.52 -5.33 -15.81
N ASP A 107 1.24 -4.24 -16.02
CA ASP A 107 2.70 -4.13 -16.01
C ASP A 107 3.29 -3.73 -14.64
N VAL A 108 2.46 -3.67 -13.59
CA VAL A 108 2.92 -3.49 -12.21
C VAL A 108 3.61 -4.76 -11.74
N CYS A 109 4.85 -4.62 -11.26
CA CYS A 109 5.67 -5.71 -10.74
C CYS A 109 5.87 -5.63 -9.22
N GLY A 110 5.46 -4.53 -8.60
CA GLY A 110 5.56 -4.34 -7.16
C GLY A 110 4.43 -3.51 -6.58
N CYS A 111 4.09 -3.78 -5.33
CA CYS A 111 3.15 -3.00 -4.54
C CYS A 111 3.80 -2.52 -3.25
N PHE A 112 3.54 -1.28 -2.89
CA PHE A 112 3.94 -0.71 -1.60
C PHE A 112 2.70 -0.31 -0.82
N ALA A 113 2.54 -0.88 0.38
CA ALA A 113 1.42 -0.65 1.28
C ALA A 113 1.88 0.15 2.51
N THR A 114 1.11 1.17 2.90
CA THR A 114 1.55 2.08 3.96
C THR A 114 1.12 1.68 5.37
N ASN A 115 0.35 0.61 5.56
CA ASN A 115 0.01 0.02 6.86
C ASN A 115 -0.54 -1.41 6.68
N ALA A 116 -0.82 -2.10 7.79
CA ALA A 116 -1.37 -3.46 7.81
C ALA A 116 -2.66 -3.64 6.98
N THR A 117 -3.61 -2.70 7.10
CA THR A 117 -4.87 -2.77 6.33
C THR A 117 -4.58 -2.72 4.83
N ALA A 118 -3.73 -1.79 4.39
CA ALA A 118 -3.35 -1.67 2.98
C ALA A 118 -2.61 -2.92 2.46
N VAL A 119 -1.76 -3.56 3.28
CA VAL A 119 -1.11 -4.84 2.94
C VAL A 119 -2.15 -5.91 2.68
N LYS A 120 -3.08 -6.10 3.61
CA LYS A 120 -4.14 -7.13 3.51
C LYS A 120 -5.04 -6.89 2.29
N THR A 121 -5.40 -5.64 2.03
CA THR A 121 -6.21 -5.26 0.87
C THR A 121 -5.51 -5.58 -0.45
N ILE A 122 -4.21 -5.26 -0.58
CA ILE A 122 -3.43 -5.63 -1.78
C ILE A 122 -3.38 -7.14 -1.95
N VAL A 123 -3.00 -7.89 -0.91
CA VAL A 123 -2.86 -9.36 -0.99
C VAL A 123 -4.19 -10.00 -1.35
N SER A 124 -5.30 -9.57 -0.74
CA SER A 124 -6.63 -10.08 -1.08
C SER A 124 -7.02 -9.79 -2.53
N GLY A 125 -6.73 -8.58 -3.02
CA GLY A 125 -6.97 -8.22 -4.42
C GLY A 125 -6.10 -9.03 -5.40
N MET A 126 -4.84 -9.29 -5.04
CA MET A 126 -3.96 -10.13 -5.85
C MET A 126 -4.48 -11.56 -5.95
N ASP A 127 -4.95 -12.13 -4.84
CA ASP A 127 -5.54 -13.47 -4.82
C ASP A 127 -6.80 -13.55 -5.70
N ARG A 128 -7.70 -12.55 -5.63
CA ARG A 128 -8.91 -12.48 -6.47
C ARG A 128 -8.57 -12.29 -7.95
N THR A 129 -7.59 -11.44 -8.26
CA THR A 129 -7.18 -11.12 -9.65
C THR A 129 -6.12 -12.06 -10.21
N LYS A 130 -5.70 -13.07 -9.45
CA LYS A 130 -4.66 -14.06 -9.81
C LYS A 130 -3.34 -13.42 -10.26
N LYS A 131 -2.96 -12.33 -9.59
CA LYS A 131 -1.68 -11.64 -9.82
C LYS A 131 -0.60 -12.17 -8.90
N ASP A 132 -0.03 -13.33 -9.24
CA ASP A 132 0.94 -14.04 -8.37
C ASP A 132 2.39 -13.52 -8.49
N ASN A 133 2.71 -12.71 -9.50
CA ASN A 133 4.07 -12.26 -9.82
C ASN A 133 4.32 -10.79 -9.44
N VAL A 134 3.68 -10.29 -8.40
CA VAL A 134 3.85 -8.91 -7.92
C VAL A 134 4.47 -8.93 -6.54
N MET A 135 5.63 -8.29 -6.39
CA MET A 135 6.31 -8.15 -5.09
C MET A 135 5.55 -7.21 -4.17
N VAL A 136 5.33 -7.61 -2.93
CA VAL A 136 4.60 -6.80 -1.94
C VAL A 136 5.49 -6.45 -0.76
N VAL A 137 5.64 -5.16 -0.51
CA VAL A 137 6.25 -4.67 0.73
C VAL A 137 5.30 -3.72 1.44
N GLY A 138 5.33 -3.76 2.77
CA GLY A 138 4.42 -2.96 3.58
C GLY A 138 4.99 -2.54 4.92
N TYR A 139 4.10 -2.08 5.76
CA TYR A 139 4.35 -1.65 7.12
C TYR A 139 3.53 -2.46 8.09
N ASP A 140 4.03 -2.50 9.32
CA ASP A 140 3.52 -3.21 10.48
C ASP A 140 3.83 -4.71 10.45
N ALA A 141 3.34 -5.49 11.40
CA ALA A 141 3.56 -6.94 11.48
C ALA A 141 2.56 -7.56 12.46
N ASP A 142 1.29 -7.45 12.18
CA ASP A 142 0.30 -8.18 12.95
C ASP A 142 0.32 -9.69 12.60
N LYS A 143 -0.48 -10.46 13.30
CA LYS A 143 -0.50 -11.93 13.13
C LYS A 143 -0.80 -12.34 11.68
N GLU A 144 -1.74 -11.65 11.03
CA GLU A 144 -2.14 -11.97 9.65
C GLU A 144 -1.03 -11.63 8.67
N GLU A 145 -0.36 -10.48 8.84
CA GLU A 145 0.78 -10.08 7.99
C GLU A 145 1.96 -11.05 8.16
N ILE A 146 2.24 -11.47 9.38
CA ILE A 146 3.26 -12.52 9.65
C ILE A 146 2.90 -13.84 8.96
N ASP A 147 1.63 -14.23 8.96
CA ASP A 147 1.19 -15.43 8.26
C ASP A 147 1.29 -15.27 6.73
N MET A 148 0.97 -14.10 6.20
CA MET A 148 1.18 -13.76 4.79
C MET A 148 2.65 -13.81 4.40
N LEU A 149 3.53 -13.27 5.24
CA LEU A 149 4.99 -13.28 5.04
C LEU A 149 5.53 -14.74 5.01
N LYS A 150 5.10 -15.59 5.95
CA LYS A 150 5.46 -17.02 5.99
C LYS A 150 5.00 -17.77 4.74
N LYS A 151 3.81 -17.44 4.23
CA LYS A 151 3.25 -18.02 3.00
C LYS A 151 3.86 -17.48 1.72
N GLY A 152 4.70 -16.43 1.79
CA GLY A 152 5.31 -15.78 0.64
C GLY A 152 4.33 -14.90 -0.16
N LYS A 153 3.23 -14.46 0.47
CA LYS A 153 2.29 -13.49 -0.11
C LYS A 153 2.78 -12.04 0.04
N VAL A 154 3.68 -11.82 0.97
CA VAL A 154 4.36 -10.55 1.24
C VAL A 154 5.86 -10.84 1.27
N ASP A 155 6.66 -9.97 0.64
CA ASP A 155 8.11 -10.15 0.54
C ASP A 155 8.86 -9.52 1.69
N GLY A 156 8.28 -8.51 2.32
CA GLY A 156 8.87 -7.89 3.50
C GLY A 156 8.03 -6.78 4.12
N LEU A 157 8.27 -6.56 5.40
CA LEU A 157 7.55 -5.59 6.22
C LEU A 157 8.53 -4.70 6.99
N VAL A 158 8.18 -3.42 7.05
CA VAL A 158 8.84 -2.43 7.93
C VAL A 158 8.07 -2.38 9.24
N VAL A 159 8.68 -2.89 10.29
CA VAL A 159 8.07 -2.94 11.63
C VAL A 159 8.56 -1.75 12.45
N GLN A 160 7.64 -0.94 12.91
CA GLN A 160 7.91 0.18 13.81
C GLN A 160 8.36 -0.37 15.18
N ASN A 161 8.98 0.49 15.99
CA ASN A 161 9.36 0.15 17.36
C ASN A 161 8.37 0.77 18.37
N PRO A 162 7.21 0.15 18.63
CA PRO A 162 6.19 0.71 19.52
C PRO A 162 6.65 0.82 20.96
N TYR A 163 7.56 -0.05 21.42
CA TYR A 163 8.16 0.06 22.73
C TYR A 163 8.97 1.36 22.88
N ALA A 164 9.88 1.62 21.94
CA ALA A 164 10.69 2.84 21.95
C ALA A 164 9.83 4.09 21.77
N MET A 165 8.77 4.03 20.95
CA MET A 165 7.81 5.13 20.79
C MET A 165 7.09 5.44 22.10
N GLY A 166 6.58 4.43 22.80
CA GLY A 166 5.93 4.58 24.10
C GLY A 166 6.89 5.12 25.16
N TYR A 167 8.08 4.55 25.25
CA TYR A 167 9.12 4.98 26.19
C TYR A 167 9.51 6.45 25.97
N ALA A 168 9.82 6.84 24.74
CA ALA A 168 10.18 8.21 24.37
C ALA A 168 9.03 9.19 24.69
N SER A 169 7.79 8.80 24.45
CA SER A 169 6.62 9.62 24.76
C SER A 169 6.47 9.90 26.26
N VAL A 170 6.68 8.88 27.12
CA VAL A 170 6.64 9.05 28.58
C VAL A 170 7.77 9.96 29.06
N ILE A 171 8.98 9.78 28.54
CA ILE A 171 10.13 10.64 28.87
C ILE A 171 9.85 12.10 28.44
N ALA A 172 9.35 12.31 27.23
CA ALA A 172 9.01 13.65 26.76
C ALA A 172 7.93 14.32 27.62
N ALA A 173 6.89 13.57 28.02
CA ALA A 173 5.84 14.08 28.92
C ALA A 173 6.40 14.45 30.30
N ALA A 174 7.25 13.61 30.90
CA ALA A 174 7.88 13.88 32.18
C ALA A 174 8.79 15.13 32.11
N ARG A 175 9.60 15.26 31.07
CA ARG A 175 10.45 16.45 30.86
C ARG A 175 9.61 17.73 30.69
N SER A 176 8.50 17.66 29.97
CA SER A 176 7.57 18.79 29.82
C SER A 176 6.95 19.19 31.14
N ALA A 177 6.53 18.22 31.98
CA ALA A 177 5.99 18.49 33.32
C ALA A 177 7.01 19.17 34.27
N LEU A 178 8.30 18.89 34.05
CA LEU A 178 9.40 19.50 34.77
C LEU A 178 9.94 20.80 34.11
N SER A 179 9.23 21.34 33.13
CA SER A 179 9.65 22.52 32.36
C SER A 179 11.02 22.34 31.68
N MET A 180 11.41 21.12 31.37
CA MET A 180 12.64 20.78 30.64
C MET A 180 12.34 20.75 29.12
N GLY A 181 13.33 21.13 28.31
CA GLY A 181 13.22 21.05 26.87
C GLY A 181 13.17 19.60 26.36
N ASN A 182 12.48 19.38 25.24
CA ASN A 182 12.45 18.12 24.51
C ASN A 182 13.10 18.27 23.14
N GLU A 183 13.58 17.18 22.58
CA GLU A 183 13.94 17.12 21.17
C GLU A 183 12.69 17.22 20.30
N SER A 184 12.78 17.92 19.17
CA SER A 184 11.66 18.09 18.24
C SER A 184 11.35 16.81 17.46
N VAL A 185 12.35 15.94 17.30
CA VAL A 185 12.23 14.65 16.60
C VAL A 185 13.02 13.61 17.38
N VAL A 186 12.40 12.48 17.65
CA VAL A 186 13.06 11.32 18.27
C VAL A 186 12.96 10.14 17.32
N ASP A 187 14.08 9.69 16.77
CA ASP A 187 14.13 8.48 15.97
C ASP A 187 14.04 7.25 16.88
N THR A 188 12.94 6.49 16.74
CA THR A 188 12.70 5.27 17.50
C THR A 188 13.15 4.00 16.76
N GLY A 189 13.66 4.15 15.55
CA GLY A 189 14.12 3.05 14.71
C GLY A 189 12.99 2.20 14.13
N TYR A 190 13.39 1.26 13.29
CA TYR A 190 12.50 0.26 12.69
C TYR A 190 13.25 -1.07 12.47
N THR A 191 12.51 -2.14 12.26
CA THR A 191 13.06 -3.45 11.88
C THR A 191 12.52 -3.85 10.51
N TRP A 192 13.39 -4.34 9.65
CA TRP A 192 13.00 -4.96 8.38
C TRP A 192 12.89 -6.47 8.57
N ILE A 193 11.70 -7.02 8.32
CA ILE A 193 11.46 -8.46 8.41
C ILE A 193 11.05 -9.04 7.07
N THR A 194 11.53 -10.24 6.84
CA THR A 194 11.24 -11.09 5.68
C THR A 194 11.02 -12.51 6.16
N LYS A 195 10.60 -13.39 5.26
CA LYS A 195 10.49 -14.83 5.60
C LYS A 195 11.80 -15.44 6.11
N SER A 196 12.94 -14.90 5.71
CA SER A 196 14.27 -15.47 6.06
C SER A 196 14.81 -15.02 7.41
N ASN A 197 14.28 -13.92 7.98
CA ASN A 197 14.76 -13.40 9.27
C ASN A 197 13.65 -13.22 10.32
N LEU A 198 12.57 -13.95 10.14
CA LEU A 198 11.39 -13.95 11.01
C LEU A 198 11.62 -14.83 12.26
#